data_842080b9b40b32f24f5ef6a9d76f507d
#
_entry.id   842080b9b40b32f24f5ef6a9d76f507d
#
_cell.length_a   1.000
_cell.length_b   1.000
_cell.length_c   1.000
_cell.angle_alpha   90.00
_cell.angle_beta   90.00
_cell.angle_gamma   90.00
#
_symmetry.space_group_name_H-M   'P 1'
#
loop_
_entity.id
_entity.type
_entity.pdbx_description
1 polymer ?
#
loop_
_entity_poly.entity_id
_entity_poly.type
_entity_poly.pdbx_seq_one_letter_code
_entity_poly.pdbx_strand_id
1 'polypeptide(L)'
;NKELLGWFFSAIANKKVVSLVYRKFNSSEPVHFVVYPYHLKQYNDRWYLICNHNGTEEYPYNPDFLMNLPLDRIESYKEVAGIDYIDCPIDINERFQDVVGITYHTDRELQKILFCVAPETSPYVDTKPLHNSQIKLMSSDQEKMRQQYPKFKDWTFYTIECIPDDYELPRLMMSYGGTLIVLSPDSIRNQ
;
A
#
# COMPACT_ATOMS: atom_id res chain seq x y z
N ASN A 1 -8.82 11.96 -15.59
CA ASN A 1 -7.41 11.66 -15.95
C ASN A 1 -7.22 10.34 -16.71
N LYS A 2 -8.17 10.00 -17.60
CA LYS A 2 -8.11 8.75 -18.39
C LYS A 2 -6.97 8.76 -19.40
N GLU A 3 -6.67 9.90 -20.00
CA GLU A 3 -5.58 10.05 -20.99
C GLU A 3 -4.21 9.77 -20.36
N LEU A 4 -3.95 10.33 -19.19
CA LEU A 4 -2.70 10.11 -18.45
C LEU A 4 -2.52 8.64 -18.06
N LEU A 5 -3.59 8.01 -17.58
CA LEU A 5 -3.59 6.58 -17.23
C LEU A 5 -3.28 5.72 -18.47
N GLY A 6 -3.96 5.97 -19.59
CA GLY A 6 -3.73 5.26 -20.85
C GLY A 6 -2.31 5.45 -21.41
N TRP A 7 -1.79 6.66 -21.28
CA TRP A 7 -0.42 6.95 -21.73
C TRP A 7 0.62 6.16 -20.89
N PHE A 8 0.52 6.18 -19.55
CA PHE A 8 1.43 5.41 -18.71
C PHE A 8 1.27 3.90 -18.86
N PHE A 9 0.04 3.41 -19.07
CA PHE A 9 -0.17 2.02 -19.43
C PHE A 9 0.61 1.63 -20.70
N SER A 10 0.54 2.47 -21.75
CA SER A 10 1.31 2.26 -22.98
C SER A 10 2.82 2.37 -22.73
N ALA A 11 3.28 3.31 -21.92
CA ALA A 11 4.69 3.47 -21.59
C ALA A 11 5.26 2.24 -20.88
N ILE A 12 4.52 1.66 -19.94
CA ILE A 12 4.89 0.42 -19.24
C ILE A 12 4.94 -0.76 -20.23
N ALA A 13 3.87 -0.95 -21.02
CA ALA A 13 3.77 -2.07 -21.98
C ALA A 13 4.88 -2.05 -23.02
N ASN A 14 5.34 -0.87 -23.43
CA ASN A 14 6.40 -0.68 -24.43
C ASN A 14 7.78 -0.38 -23.84
N LYS A 15 7.95 -0.55 -22.51
CA LYS A 15 9.22 -0.34 -21.79
C LYS A 15 9.86 1.01 -22.12
N LYS A 16 9.08 2.09 -22.04
CA LYS A 16 9.54 3.44 -22.36
C LYS A 16 10.13 4.12 -21.14
N VAL A 17 11.31 4.73 -21.31
CA VAL A 17 11.88 5.64 -20.31
C VAL A 17 11.15 6.97 -20.39
N VAL A 18 10.78 7.54 -19.24
CA VAL A 18 9.91 8.72 -19.16
C VAL A 18 10.58 9.83 -18.35
N SER A 19 10.67 11.03 -18.92
CA SER A 19 10.93 12.25 -18.16
C SER A 19 9.60 12.82 -17.68
N LEU A 20 9.50 13.13 -16.41
CA LEU A 20 8.31 13.72 -15.81
C LEU A 20 8.62 14.86 -14.86
N VAL A 21 7.70 15.78 -14.75
CA VAL A 21 7.68 16.88 -13.79
C VAL A 21 6.63 16.55 -12.74
N TYR A 22 7.05 16.47 -11.50
CA TYR A 22 6.21 16.02 -10.39
C TYR A 22 6.18 17.03 -9.26
N ARG A 23 4.99 17.36 -8.77
CA ARG A 23 4.81 18.25 -7.63
C ARG A 23 4.60 17.49 -6.34
N LYS A 24 5.56 17.58 -5.43
CA LYS A 24 5.40 17.04 -4.06
C LYS A 24 4.34 17.84 -3.29
N PHE A 25 3.69 17.19 -2.32
CA PHE A 25 2.59 17.80 -1.58
C PHE A 25 3.00 19.08 -0.84
N ASN A 26 4.16 19.06 -0.22
CA ASN A 26 4.67 20.15 0.63
C ASN A 26 5.81 20.93 -0.06
N SER A 27 5.83 20.97 -1.39
CA SER A 27 6.87 21.70 -2.14
C SER A 27 6.23 22.71 -3.09
N SER A 28 6.71 23.93 -3.05
CA SER A 28 6.38 24.98 -4.03
C SER A 28 6.96 24.69 -5.41
N GLU A 29 8.13 24.05 -5.45
CA GLU A 29 8.85 23.76 -6.68
C GLU A 29 8.61 22.32 -7.14
N PRO A 30 8.35 22.09 -8.44
CA PRO A 30 8.25 20.77 -9.00
C PRO A 30 9.64 20.10 -9.04
N VAL A 31 9.62 18.77 -9.01
CA VAL A 31 10.82 17.94 -9.14
C VAL A 31 10.81 17.27 -10.50
N HIS A 32 11.96 17.23 -11.16
CA HIS A 32 12.15 16.52 -12.43
C HIS A 32 12.72 15.13 -12.18
N PHE A 33 12.09 14.13 -12.76
CA PHE A 33 12.57 12.75 -12.73
C PHE A 33 12.69 12.19 -14.14
N VAL A 34 13.70 11.36 -14.36
CA VAL A 34 13.72 10.40 -15.44
C VAL A 34 13.49 9.03 -14.82
N VAL A 35 12.44 8.34 -15.24
CA VAL A 35 11.96 7.14 -14.57
C VAL A 35 11.77 5.96 -15.54
N TYR A 36 11.85 4.77 -14.97
CA TYR A 36 11.45 3.51 -15.55
C TYR A 36 10.07 3.15 -14.97
N PRO A 37 8.96 3.35 -15.70
CA PRO A 37 7.62 3.05 -15.23
C PRO A 37 7.38 1.53 -15.25
N TYR A 38 6.94 0.95 -14.14
CA TYR A 38 6.78 -0.49 -13.99
C TYR A 38 5.35 -0.96 -13.85
N HIS A 39 4.53 -0.22 -13.09
CA HIS A 39 3.18 -0.67 -12.77
C HIS A 39 2.26 0.51 -12.46
N LEU A 40 0.95 0.30 -12.66
CA LEU A 40 -0.11 1.22 -12.25
C LEU A 40 -0.94 0.56 -11.18
N LYS A 41 -1.00 1.16 -10.00
CA LYS A 41 -1.78 0.65 -8.86
C LYS A 41 -2.83 1.66 -8.45
N GLN A 42 -4.07 1.20 -8.30
CA GLN A 42 -5.13 1.99 -7.69
C GLN A 42 -5.21 1.70 -6.19
N TYR A 43 -5.27 2.76 -5.40
CA TYR A 43 -5.55 2.66 -3.98
C TYR A 43 -6.32 3.91 -3.52
N ASN A 44 -7.39 3.68 -2.77
CA ASN A 44 -8.22 4.73 -2.17
C ASN A 44 -8.63 5.83 -3.20
N ASP A 45 -9.20 5.38 -4.33
CA ASP A 45 -9.67 6.19 -5.48
C ASP A 45 -8.59 7.01 -6.20
N ARG A 46 -7.31 6.75 -5.93
CA ARG A 46 -6.19 7.41 -6.60
C ARG A 46 -5.33 6.39 -7.34
N TRP A 47 -4.88 6.76 -8.52
CA TRP A 47 -3.92 6.00 -9.31
C TRP A 47 -2.49 6.43 -9.01
N TYR A 48 -1.62 5.46 -8.90
CA TYR A 48 -0.20 5.63 -8.63
C TYR A 48 0.63 4.96 -9.72
N LEU A 49 1.67 5.66 -10.16
CA LEU A 49 2.74 5.10 -10.96
C LEU A 49 3.78 4.51 -10.01
N ILE A 50 4.01 3.21 -10.13
CA ILE A 50 5.13 2.53 -9.48
C ILE A 50 6.29 2.54 -10.47
N CYS A 51 7.40 3.14 -10.09
CA CYS A 51 8.55 3.34 -10.95
C CYS A 51 9.85 3.41 -10.15
N ASN A 52 10.97 3.36 -10.84
CA ASN A 52 12.26 3.75 -10.28
C ASN A 52 12.83 4.92 -11.08
N HIS A 53 13.71 5.70 -10.51
CA HIS A 53 14.43 6.76 -11.24
C HIS A 53 15.77 6.24 -11.79
N ASN A 54 16.27 6.87 -12.83
CA ASN A 54 17.55 6.48 -13.45
C ASN A 54 18.81 6.86 -12.65
N GLY A 55 18.61 7.49 -11.48
CA GLY A 55 19.68 7.96 -10.63
C GLY A 55 20.13 9.38 -10.96
N THR A 56 20.79 9.99 -10.01
CA THR A 56 21.55 11.24 -10.10
C THR A 56 22.84 11.07 -9.30
N GLU A 57 23.74 12.05 -9.36
CA GLU A 57 24.96 12.02 -8.51
C GLU A 57 24.60 12.00 -7.02
N GLU A 58 23.57 12.75 -6.62
CA GLU A 58 23.09 12.82 -5.23
C GLU A 58 22.29 11.58 -4.81
N TYR A 59 21.47 11.03 -5.74
CA TYR A 59 20.62 9.87 -5.52
C TYR A 59 20.88 8.84 -6.61
N PRO A 60 21.89 7.96 -6.45
CA PRO A 60 22.20 6.93 -7.44
C PRO A 60 21.04 5.94 -7.60
N TYR A 61 20.99 5.30 -8.76
CA TYR A 61 20.02 4.23 -9.00
C TYR A 61 20.14 3.14 -7.92
N ASN A 62 19.01 2.78 -7.31
CA ASN A 62 18.91 1.69 -6.35
C ASN A 62 17.83 0.70 -6.83
N PRO A 63 18.20 -0.55 -7.17
CA PRO A 63 17.26 -1.54 -7.67
C PRO A 63 16.16 -1.91 -6.67
N ASP A 64 16.45 -1.80 -5.37
CA ASP A 64 15.49 -2.16 -4.32
C ASP A 64 14.51 -1.04 -3.97
N PHE A 65 14.71 0.15 -4.56
CA PHE A 65 13.87 1.31 -4.33
C PHE A 65 12.78 1.44 -5.39
N LEU A 66 11.53 1.61 -4.95
CA LEU A 66 10.41 1.96 -5.82
C LEU A 66 9.73 3.23 -5.32
N MET A 67 9.48 4.14 -6.24
CA MET A 67 8.66 5.32 -6.01
C MET A 67 7.19 5.01 -6.27
N ASN A 68 6.32 5.58 -5.45
CA ASN A 68 4.87 5.56 -5.63
C ASN A 68 4.41 6.98 -5.96
N LEU A 69 4.26 7.31 -7.22
CA LEU A 69 3.92 8.66 -7.67
C LEU A 69 2.43 8.76 -7.99
N PRO A 70 1.62 9.49 -7.21
CA PRO A 70 0.25 9.82 -7.58
C PRO A 70 0.18 10.47 -8.96
N LEU A 71 -0.62 9.91 -9.88
CA LEU A 71 -0.74 10.41 -11.24
C LEU A 71 -1.28 11.84 -11.31
N ASP A 72 -2.15 12.21 -10.39
CA ASP A 72 -2.77 13.54 -10.31
C ASP A 72 -1.77 14.66 -9.94
N ARG A 73 -0.52 14.30 -9.60
CA ARG A 73 0.57 15.24 -9.30
C ARG A 73 1.64 15.31 -10.38
N ILE A 74 1.47 14.58 -11.46
CA ILE A 74 2.34 14.68 -12.63
C ILE A 74 1.86 15.84 -13.48
N GLU A 75 2.68 16.89 -13.60
CA GLU A 75 2.35 18.11 -14.34
C GLU A 75 2.67 17.99 -15.83
N SER A 76 3.77 17.32 -16.15
CA SER A 76 4.13 17.01 -17.52
C SER A 76 4.94 15.71 -17.63
N TYR A 77 4.90 15.10 -18.79
CA TYR A 77 5.58 13.84 -19.06
C TYR A 77 5.91 13.72 -20.54
N LYS A 78 7.01 13.06 -20.84
CA LYS A 78 7.41 12.74 -22.22
C LYS A 78 8.33 11.53 -22.26
N GLU A 79 8.32 10.80 -23.36
CA GLU A 79 9.28 9.74 -23.64
C GLU A 79 10.68 10.33 -23.79
N VAL A 80 11.68 9.60 -23.30
CA VAL A 80 13.12 9.94 -23.45
C VAL A 80 13.77 8.88 -24.31
N ALA A 81 14.42 9.31 -25.38
CA ALA A 81 15.23 8.45 -26.24
C ALA A 81 16.69 8.41 -25.75
N GLY A 82 17.39 7.34 -26.08
CA GLY A 82 18.84 7.20 -25.83
C GLY A 82 19.20 6.78 -24.40
N ILE A 83 18.22 6.38 -23.60
CA ILE A 83 18.42 5.74 -22.30
C ILE A 83 17.81 4.34 -22.38
N ASP A 84 18.60 3.33 -22.04
CA ASP A 84 18.12 1.96 -21.99
C ASP A 84 17.16 1.76 -20.83
N TYR A 85 16.04 1.07 -21.10
CA TYR A 85 15.07 0.75 -20.05
C TYR A 85 15.61 -0.35 -19.13
N ILE A 86 15.49 -0.13 -17.84
CA ILE A 86 15.84 -1.13 -16.83
C ILE A 86 14.54 -1.80 -16.36
N ASP A 87 14.46 -3.12 -16.52
CA ASP A 87 13.34 -3.92 -16.03
C ASP A 87 13.27 -3.88 -14.50
N CYS A 88 12.06 -4.00 -13.96
CA CYS A 88 11.87 -4.05 -12.52
C CYS A 88 12.52 -5.32 -11.95
N PRO A 89 13.49 -5.21 -11.05
CA PRO A 89 14.15 -6.38 -10.46
C PRO A 89 13.30 -7.05 -9.37
N ILE A 90 12.19 -6.42 -8.97
CA ILE A 90 11.34 -6.84 -7.86
C ILE A 90 10.02 -7.38 -8.42
N ASP A 91 9.53 -8.49 -7.87
CA ASP A 91 8.13 -8.89 -8.10
C ASP A 91 7.19 -7.92 -7.38
N ILE A 92 6.57 -7.04 -8.17
CA ILE A 92 5.66 -6.00 -7.66
C ILE A 92 4.42 -6.63 -7.02
N ASN A 93 3.92 -7.75 -7.54
CA ASN A 93 2.73 -8.40 -7.00
C ASN A 93 3.04 -9.00 -5.63
N GLU A 94 4.15 -9.70 -5.50
CA GLU A 94 4.60 -10.25 -4.22
C GLU A 94 4.81 -9.12 -3.20
N ARG A 95 5.50 -8.05 -3.59
CA ARG A 95 5.76 -6.90 -2.71
C ARG A 95 4.48 -6.27 -2.16
N PHE A 96 3.43 -6.16 -2.99
CA PHE A 96 2.16 -5.56 -2.56
C PHE A 96 1.18 -6.55 -1.93
N GLN A 97 1.51 -7.84 -1.83
CA GLN A 97 0.70 -8.80 -1.06
C GLN A 97 0.82 -8.59 0.44
N ASP A 98 1.94 -8.06 0.89
CA ASP A 98 2.27 -7.94 2.32
C ASP A 98 1.92 -6.58 2.90
N VAL A 99 1.33 -5.65 2.13
CA VAL A 99 1.01 -4.30 2.62
C VAL A 99 -0.47 -3.97 2.45
N VAL A 100 -0.95 -3.14 3.35
CA VAL A 100 -2.23 -2.44 3.19
C VAL A 100 -1.96 -1.15 2.42
N GLY A 101 -2.47 -1.08 1.17
CA GLY A 101 -2.29 0.11 0.35
C GLY A 101 -1.10 0.08 -0.60
N ILE A 102 -0.25 1.11 -0.58
CA ILE A 102 0.83 1.27 -1.53
C ILE A 102 2.20 1.51 -0.91
N THR A 103 2.26 1.84 0.38
CA THR A 103 3.51 2.14 1.07
C THR A 103 4.18 0.86 1.52
N TYR A 104 5.39 0.62 1.05
CA TYR A 104 6.21 -0.53 1.42
C TYR A 104 7.45 -0.05 2.18
N HIS A 105 7.71 -0.63 3.33
CA HIS A 105 8.85 -0.36 4.17
C HIS A 105 9.84 -1.53 4.12
N THR A 106 11.05 -1.30 3.62
CA THR A 106 12.12 -2.31 3.53
C THR A 106 12.76 -2.62 4.88
N ASP A 107 12.57 -1.74 5.86
CA ASP A 107 13.09 -1.81 7.22
C ASP A 107 12.09 -2.39 8.24
N ARG A 108 10.92 -2.83 7.77
CA ARG A 108 9.87 -3.42 8.63
C ARG A 108 9.61 -4.87 8.26
N GLU A 109 9.22 -5.63 9.26
CA GLU A 109 8.91 -7.05 9.11
C GLU A 109 7.40 -7.29 9.09
N LEU A 110 7.03 -8.44 8.52
CA LEU A 110 5.67 -8.96 8.53
C LEU A 110 5.20 -9.16 9.98
N GLN A 111 4.04 -8.63 10.32
CA GLN A 111 3.46 -8.74 11.64
C GLN A 111 2.07 -9.35 11.59
N LYS A 112 1.79 -10.21 12.55
CA LYS A 112 0.45 -10.74 12.77
C LYS A 112 -0.34 -9.80 13.67
N ILE A 113 -1.46 -9.31 13.17
CA ILE A 113 -2.32 -8.36 13.85
C ILE A 113 -3.61 -9.06 14.23
N LEU A 114 -3.92 -9.09 15.52
CA LEU A 114 -5.17 -9.59 16.07
C LEU A 114 -6.13 -8.41 16.29
N PHE A 115 -7.34 -8.52 15.81
CA PHE A 115 -8.38 -7.53 16.00
C PHE A 115 -9.75 -8.20 16.19
N CYS A 116 -10.68 -7.48 16.78
CA CYS A 116 -12.07 -7.92 16.92
C CYS A 116 -13.04 -6.90 16.32
N VAL A 117 -14.17 -7.40 15.87
CA VAL A 117 -15.19 -6.64 15.13
C VAL A 117 -16.55 -6.88 15.77
N ALA A 118 -17.30 -5.80 15.98
CA ALA A 118 -18.64 -5.84 16.53
C ALA A 118 -19.61 -6.67 15.67
N PRO A 119 -20.65 -7.30 16.26
CA PRO A 119 -21.56 -8.18 15.55
C PRO A 119 -22.21 -7.54 14.31
N GLU A 120 -22.58 -6.28 14.38
CA GLU A 120 -23.19 -5.52 13.27
C GLU A 120 -22.24 -5.25 12.11
N THR A 121 -20.93 -5.21 12.37
CA THR A 121 -19.88 -4.91 11.37
C THR A 121 -19.23 -6.18 10.82
N SER A 122 -19.24 -7.26 11.58
CA SER A 122 -18.61 -8.54 11.22
C SER A 122 -19.03 -9.08 9.84
N PRO A 123 -20.31 -9.05 9.42
CA PRO A 123 -20.70 -9.52 8.08
C PRO A 123 -20.08 -8.68 6.95
N TYR A 124 -19.85 -7.38 7.18
CA TYR A 124 -19.20 -6.51 6.22
C TYR A 124 -17.72 -6.85 6.06
N VAL A 125 -17.02 -7.08 7.17
CA VAL A 125 -15.61 -7.49 7.17
C VAL A 125 -15.41 -8.89 6.61
N ASP A 126 -16.37 -9.79 6.77
CA ASP A 126 -16.35 -11.12 6.16
C ASP A 126 -16.43 -11.05 4.61
N THR A 127 -17.21 -10.11 4.07
CA THR A 127 -17.40 -9.97 2.61
C THR A 127 -16.40 -9.01 1.95
N LYS A 128 -15.81 -8.11 2.72
CA LYS A 128 -14.77 -7.17 2.27
C LYS A 128 -13.60 -7.19 3.24
N PRO A 129 -12.70 -8.17 3.11
CA PRO A 129 -11.53 -8.28 3.98
C PRO A 129 -10.66 -7.02 3.97
N LEU A 130 -10.06 -6.68 5.10
CA LEU A 130 -9.13 -5.56 5.23
C LEU A 130 -7.82 -5.81 4.49
N HIS A 131 -7.43 -7.08 4.42
CA HIS A 131 -6.23 -7.55 3.75
C HIS A 131 -6.46 -8.98 3.22
N ASN A 132 -5.76 -9.38 2.15
CA ASN A 132 -5.88 -10.72 1.56
C ASN A 132 -5.49 -11.86 2.51
N SER A 133 -4.62 -11.59 3.50
CA SER A 133 -4.24 -12.54 4.55
C SER A 133 -5.27 -12.66 5.69
N GLN A 134 -6.41 -11.96 5.60
CA GLN A 134 -7.39 -11.97 6.69
C GLN A 134 -7.95 -13.37 6.95
N ILE A 135 -7.86 -13.79 8.21
CA ILE A 135 -8.43 -15.04 8.69
C ILE A 135 -9.38 -14.76 9.85
N LYS A 136 -10.61 -15.22 9.72
CA LYS A 136 -11.55 -15.32 10.84
C LYS A 136 -11.12 -16.50 11.72
N LEU A 137 -10.94 -16.28 13.01
CA LEU A 137 -10.51 -17.34 13.92
C LEU A 137 -11.53 -18.47 13.99
N MET A 138 -11.06 -19.71 14.15
CA MET A 138 -11.90 -20.87 14.35
C MET A 138 -12.68 -20.79 15.67
N SER A 139 -13.77 -21.55 15.77
CA SER A 139 -14.66 -21.50 16.94
C SER A 139 -13.94 -21.73 18.28
N SER A 140 -12.95 -22.64 18.32
CA SER A 140 -12.14 -22.89 19.53
C SER A 140 -11.29 -21.70 19.95
N ASP A 141 -10.76 -20.97 18.98
CA ASP A 141 -9.90 -19.80 19.25
C ASP A 141 -10.75 -18.55 19.51
N GLN A 142 -11.91 -18.43 18.88
CA GLN A 142 -12.92 -17.43 19.23
C GLN A 142 -13.27 -17.53 20.72
N GLU A 143 -13.52 -18.75 21.22
CA GLU A 143 -13.88 -18.96 22.63
C GLU A 143 -12.74 -18.58 23.58
N LYS A 144 -11.49 -18.94 23.25
CA LYS A 144 -10.30 -18.48 24.02
C LYS A 144 -10.20 -16.96 24.07
N MET A 145 -10.43 -16.29 22.92
CA MET A 145 -10.39 -14.83 22.85
C MET A 145 -11.50 -14.18 23.68
N ARG A 146 -12.73 -14.74 23.68
CA ARG A 146 -13.82 -14.26 24.54
C ARG A 146 -13.50 -14.35 26.02
N GLN A 147 -12.82 -15.42 26.44
CA GLN A 147 -12.36 -15.57 27.83
C GLN A 147 -11.24 -14.57 28.16
N GLN A 148 -10.30 -14.35 27.24
CA GLN A 148 -9.21 -13.41 27.41
C GLN A 148 -9.66 -11.95 27.36
N TYR A 149 -10.68 -11.65 26.55
CA TYR A 149 -11.24 -10.31 26.35
C TYR A 149 -12.75 -10.26 26.65
N PRO A 150 -13.19 -10.38 27.92
CA PRO A 150 -14.61 -10.48 28.28
C PRO A 150 -15.46 -9.29 27.82
N LYS A 151 -14.84 -8.11 27.65
CA LYS A 151 -15.51 -6.91 27.12
C LYS A 151 -16.03 -7.14 25.68
N PHE A 152 -15.41 -8.03 24.92
CA PHE A 152 -15.72 -8.32 23.53
C PHE A 152 -16.30 -9.74 23.34
N LYS A 153 -16.99 -10.28 24.34
CA LYS A 153 -17.52 -11.66 24.33
C LYS A 153 -18.45 -11.98 23.16
N ASP A 154 -19.18 -10.98 22.66
CA ASP A 154 -20.12 -11.12 21.53
C ASP A 154 -19.51 -10.73 20.18
N TRP A 155 -18.22 -10.31 20.18
CA TRP A 155 -17.50 -9.87 19.00
C TRP A 155 -16.85 -11.05 18.27
N THR A 156 -16.53 -10.83 17.00
CA THR A 156 -15.82 -11.79 16.16
C THR A 156 -14.35 -11.41 16.05
N PHE A 157 -13.46 -12.39 16.20
CA PHE A 157 -12.01 -12.18 16.20
C PHE A 157 -11.40 -12.62 14.88
N TYR A 158 -10.45 -11.82 14.38
CA TYR A 158 -9.74 -12.00 13.12
C TYR A 158 -8.26 -11.76 13.30
N THR A 159 -7.48 -12.32 12.38
CA THR A 159 -6.08 -11.93 12.20
C THR A 159 -5.83 -11.50 10.78
N ILE A 160 -4.87 -10.59 10.59
CA ILE A 160 -4.19 -10.31 9.31
C ILE A 160 -2.69 -10.41 9.53
N GLU A 161 -1.96 -10.70 8.46
CA GLU A 161 -0.49 -10.64 8.44
C GLU A 161 -0.08 -9.66 7.35
N CYS A 162 0.59 -8.57 7.74
CA CYS A 162 1.07 -7.55 6.83
C CYS A 162 2.28 -6.81 7.41
N ILE A 163 2.99 -6.09 6.55
CA ILE A 163 4.01 -5.13 6.95
C ILE A 163 3.28 -3.83 7.32
N PRO A 164 3.23 -3.46 8.61
CA PRO A 164 2.48 -2.29 9.03
C PRO A 164 3.18 -1.01 8.61
N ASP A 165 2.40 -0.03 8.18
CA ASP A 165 2.82 1.34 7.97
C ASP A 165 2.21 2.27 9.04
N ASP A 166 2.60 3.55 9.01
CA ASP A 166 2.14 4.51 10.03
C ASP A 166 0.84 5.24 9.64
N TYR A 167 0.34 5.01 8.43
CA TYR A 167 -0.78 5.80 7.88
C TYR A 167 -1.91 4.97 7.28
N GLU A 168 -1.60 4.04 6.38
CA GLU A 168 -2.61 3.34 5.58
C GLU A 168 -3.36 2.30 6.41
N LEU A 169 -2.61 1.45 7.13
CA LEU A 169 -3.19 0.47 8.03
C LEU A 169 -3.96 1.13 9.21
N PRO A 170 -3.41 2.10 9.95
CA PRO A 170 -4.16 2.78 11.01
C PRO A 170 -5.42 3.47 10.50
N ARG A 171 -5.36 4.15 9.35
CA ARG A 171 -6.53 4.79 8.75
C ARG A 171 -7.61 3.78 8.36
N LEU A 172 -7.20 2.64 7.79
CA LEU A 172 -8.14 1.58 7.47
C LEU A 172 -8.84 1.06 8.73
N MET A 173 -8.08 0.76 9.79
CA MET A 173 -8.64 0.29 11.06
C MET A 173 -9.55 1.33 11.70
N MET A 174 -9.13 2.59 11.75
CA MET A 174 -9.91 3.69 12.33
C MET A 174 -11.17 4.02 11.52
N SER A 175 -11.23 3.70 10.23
CA SER A 175 -12.42 3.94 9.40
C SER A 175 -13.65 3.18 9.89
N TYR A 176 -13.46 2.12 10.67
CA TYR A 176 -14.52 1.35 11.32
C TYR A 176 -14.97 1.95 12.68
N GLY A 177 -14.27 2.98 13.17
CA GLY A 177 -14.55 3.60 14.45
C GLY A 177 -14.51 2.59 15.58
N GLY A 178 -15.43 2.76 16.57
CA GLY A 178 -15.51 1.88 17.74
C GLY A 178 -16.02 0.46 17.46
N THR A 179 -16.35 0.10 16.22
CA THR A 179 -16.85 -1.25 15.86
C THR A 179 -15.74 -2.23 15.45
N LEU A 180 -14.49 -1.75 15.35
CA LEU A 180 -13.28 -2.54 15.16
C LEU A 180 -12.23 -2.12 16.17
N ILE A 181 -11.65 -3.08 16.88
CA ILE A 181 -10.63 -2.83 17.91
C ILE A 181 -9.41 -3.72 17.64
N VAL A 182 -8.24 -3.11 17.50
CA VAL A 182 -6.96 -3.83 17.46
C VAL A 182 -6.60 -4.29 18.86
N LEU A 183 -6.26 -5.56 19.00
CA LEU A 183 -5.92 -6.18 20.29
C LEU A 183 -4.42 -6.39 20.45
N SER A 184 -3.74 -6.72 19.37
CA SER A 184 -2.28 -6.87 19.33
C SER A 184 -1.72 -6.69 17.91
N PRO A 185 -0.45 -6.31 17.73
CA PRO A 185 0.49 -5.92 18.78
C PRO A 185 0.21 -4.52 19.36
N ASP A 186 0.79 -4.24 20.53
CA ASP A 186 0.61 -2.94 21.20
C ASP A 186 1.14 -1.76 20.37
N SER A 187 2.15 -1.98 19.56
CA SER A 187 2.70 -0.98 18.64
C SER A 187 1.68 -0.45 17.62
N ILE A 188 0.69 -1.28 17.24
CA ILE A 188 -0.38 -0.89 16.31
C ILE A 188 -1.62 -0.44 17.10
N ARG A 189 -1.92 -1.10 18.22
CA ARG A 189 -3.08 -0.77 19.05
C ARG A 189 -3.04 0.66 19.61
N ASN A 190 -1.86 1.19 19.87
CA ASN A 190 -1.65 2.50 20.51
C ASN A 190 -1.41 3.63 19.49
N GLN A 191 -1.51 3.38 18.20
CA GLN A 191 -1.51 4.39 17.13
C GLN A 191 -2.91 4.97 16.94
#